data_ec0fb8e3fe2360c6f21a853549a88a95
#
_entry.id   ec0fb8e3fe2360c6f21a853549a88a95
#
_cell.length_a   1.000
_cell.length_b   1.000
_cell.length_c   1.000
_cell.angle_alpha   90.00
_cell.angle_beta   90.00
_cell.angle_gamma   90.00
#
_symmetry.space_group_name_H-M   'P 1'
#
loop_
_entity.id
_entity.type
_entity.pdbx_description
1 polymer ?
#
loop_
_entity_poly.entity_id
_entity_poly.type
_entity_poly.pdbx_seq_one_letter_code
_entity_poly.pdbx_strand_id
1 'polypeptide(L)'
;MIRFLAKGLIRDRSRSLFPLLAIIITVTLVIFGIGFMEGAMNNLLQSTAVISSGHVKVVTKAYKKESNQLPNDLALFDTKNIIHTLSHMYPDYFWTPRVTFGGLLDVPDINGETKEQAPVFALGIDFFSERSRQTEIWELEKYLIKGHIPKSRDDALISTKLAKQLSVSVGSSVTLIGSTMDNAFTTYNFNIAGTFDLNKGQADRQMMLVDISGARQALDMTGAASEILGYHNSLYYNDEEA
;
A
#
# COMPACT_ATOMS: atom_id res chain seq x y z
N MET A 1 -32.15 1.89 50.22
CA MET A 1 -31.66 0.56 49.93
C MET A 1 -30.17 0.58 49.54
N ILE A 2 -29.69 1.34 48.57
CA ILE A 2 -28.28 1.42 48.12
C ILE A 2 -27.31 1.79 49.27
N ARG A 3 -27.66 2.79 50.13
CA ARG A 3 -26.84 3.18 51.27
C ARG A 3 -26.66 2.05 52.34
N PHE A 4 -27.65 1.19 52.49
CA PHE A 4 -27.59 0.06 53.41
C PHE A 4 -26.67 -1.05 52.89
N LEU A 5 -26.79 -1.35 51.58
CA LEU A 5 -25.91 -2.30 50.89
C LEU A 5 -24.44 -1.83 50.87
N ALA A 6 -24.21 -0.53 50.62
CA ALA A 6 -22.87 0.05 50.66
C ALA A 6 -22.26 -0.02 52.08
N LYS A 7 -23.04 0.25 53.15
CA LYS A 7 -22.57 0.08 54.53
C LYS A 7 -22.27 -1.40 54.89
N GLY A 8 -23.04 -2.36 54.34
CA GLY A 8 -22.80 -3.77 54.51
C GLY A 8 -21.48 -4.22 53.89
N LEU A 9 -21.21 -3.76 52.67
CA LEU A 9 -19.96 -3.99 51.95
C LEU A 9 -18.72 -3.45 52.66
N ILE A 10 -18.81 -2.25 53.24
CA ILE A 10 -17.70 -1.61 53.96
C ILE A 10 -17.46 -2.27 55.33
N ARG A 11 -18.50 -2.81 55.95
CA ARG A 11 -18.41 -3.40 57.30
C ARG A 11 -17.71 -4.75 57.31
N ASP A 12 -17.87 -5.57 56.25
CA ASP A 12 -17.22 -6.90 56.12
C ASP A 12 -16.16 -6.89 55.01
N ARG A 13 -15.07 -6.13 55.25
CA ARG A 13 -13.98 -5.91 54.29
C ARG A 13 -13.31 -7.20 53.79
N SER A 14 -13.18 -8.20 54.64
CA SER A 14 -12.49 -9.43 54.29
C SER A 14 -13.26 -10.29 53.28
N ARG A 15 -14.61 -10.22 53.27
CA ARG A 15 -15.45 -11.00 52.34
C ARG A 15 -15.83 -10.23 51.06
N SER A 16 -15.87 -8.90 51.13
CA SER A 16 -16.28 -8.08 49.97
C SER A 16 -15.11 -7.57 49.13
N LEU A 17 -13.90 -7.49 49.69
CA LEU A 17 -12.73 -6.94 48.99
C LEU A 17 -12.31 -7.80 47.78
N PHE A 18 -12.31 -9.13 47.94
CA PHE A 18 -11.91 -10.04 46.86
C PHE A 18 -12.87 -9.99 45.64
N PRO A 19 -14.20 -10.12 45.82
CA PRO A 19 -15.14 -9.94 44.72
C PRO A 19 -15.06 -8.53 44.07
N LEU A 20 -14.89 -7.47 44.88
CA LEU A 20 -14.77 -6.10 44.37
C LEU A 20 -13.52 -5.93 43.50
N LEU A 21 -12.36 -6.43 43.95
CA LEU A 21 -11.14 -6.42 43.16
C LEU A 21 -11.29 -7.23 41.87
N ALA A 22 -11.92 -8.38 41.92
CA ALA A 22 -12.17 -9.20 40.75
C ALA A 22 -13.01 -8.44 39.70
N ILE A 23 -14.07 -7.76 40.15
CA ILE A 23 -14.92 -6.93 39.25
C ILE A 23 -14.11 -5.77 38.67
N ILE A 24 -13.35 -5.04 39.49
CA ILE A 24 -12.54 -3.91 39.02
C ILE A 24 -11.54 -4.37 37.98
N ILE A 25 -10.79 -5.46 38.25
CA ILE A 25 -9.81 -6.01 37.31
C ILE A 25 -10.49 -6.45 36.01
N THR A 26 -11.61 -7.17 36.10
CA THR A 26 -12.34 -7.65 34.92
C THR A 26 -12.85 -6.48 34.08
N VAL A 27 -13.48 -5.48 34.66
CA VAL A 27 -13.99 -4.30 33.95
C VAL A 27 -12.84 -3.53 33.31
N THR A 28 -11.73 -3.34 34.05
CA THR A 28 -10.54 -2.67 33.51
C THR A 28 -9.95 -3.42 32.31
N LEU A 29 -9.84 -4.75 32.40
CA LEU A 29 -9.34 -5.56 31.28
C LEU A 29 -10.27 -5.52 30.08
N VAL A 30 -11.58 -5.52 30.27
CA VAL A 30 -12.56 -5.41 29.18
C VAL A 30 -12.45 -4.07 28.48
N ILE A 31 -12.45 -2.95 29.24
CA ILE A 31 -12.32 -1.60 28.67
C ILE A 31 -10.98 -1.46 27.94
N PHE A 32 -9.89 -1.92 28.55
CA PHE A 32 -8.57 -1.90 27.91
C PHE A 32 -8.55 -2.75 26.63
N GLY A 33 -9.14 -3.94 26.67
CA GLY A 33 -9.22 -4.85 25.52
C GLY A 33 -9.99 -4.24 24.34
N ILE A 34 -11.14 -3.61 24.62
CA ILE A 34 -11.94 -2.93 23.59
C ILE A 34 -11.13 -1.77 22.99
N GLY A 35 -10.59 -0.88 23.82
CA GLY A 35 -9.81 0.26 23.33
C GLY A 35 -8.56 -0.13 22.54
N PHE A 36 -7.87 -1.19 22.99
CA PHE A 36 -6.73 -1.75 22.26
C PHE A 36 -7.16 -2.31 20.89
N MET A 37 -8.27 -3.05 20.85
CA MET A 37 -8.78 -3.66 19.62
C MET A 37 -9.23 -2.59 18.61
N GLU A 38 -9.94 -1.56 19.07
CA GLU A 38 -10.33 -0.42 18.22
C GLU A 38 -9.10 0.33 17.69
N GLY A 39 -8.14 0.64 18.54
CA GLY A 39 -6.90 1.29 18.12
C GLY A 39 -6.08 0.48 17.12
N ALA A 40 -5.97 -0.84 17.32
CA ALA A 40 -5.29 -1.74 16.41
C ALA A 40 -6.02 -1.84 15.06
N MET A 41 -7.36 -1.95 15.08
CA MET A 41 -8.17 -2.01 13.87
C MET A 41 -8.08 -0.71 13.06
N ASN A 42 -8.22 0.44 13.70
CA ASN A 42 -8.08 1.74 13.06
C ASN A 42 -6.71 1.91 12.41
N ASN A 43 -5.65 1.49 13.09
CA ASN A 43 -4.29 1.56 12.52
C ASN A 43 -4.13 0.64 11.29
N LEU A 44 -4.70 -0.56 11.31
CA LEU A 44 -4.72 -1.46 10.16
C LEU A 44 -5.51 -0.88 8.98
N LEU A 45 -6.70 -0.34 9.24
CA LEU A 45 -7.53 0.30 8.22
C LEU A 45 -6.83 1.50 7.60
N GLN A 46 -6.28 2.41 8.40
CA GLN A 46 -5.52 3.57 7.92
C GLN A 46 -4.33 3.16 7.06
N SER A 47 -3.53 2.22 7.53
CA SER A 47 -2.35 1.79 6.79
C SER A 47 -2.70 1.04 5.50
N THR A 48 -3.83 0.32 5.46
CA THR A 48 -4.31 -0.37 4.26
C THR A 48 -4.91 0.63 3.28
N ALA A 49 -5.72 1.59 3.77
CA ALA A 49 -6.27 2.66 2.95
C ALA A 49 -5.16 3.47 2.26
N VAL A 50 -4.10 3.84 2.98
CA VAL A 50 -3.00 4.63 2.40
C VAL A 50 -2.29 3.88 1.27
N ILE A 51 -1.89 2.62 1.48
CA ILE A 51 -1.02 1.92 0.52
C ILE A 51 -1.83 1.13 -0.51
N SER A 52 -2.92 0.47 -0.11
CA SER A 52 -3.62 -0.50 -0.95
C SER A 52 -4.72 0.13 -1.81
N SER A 53 -5.59 0.94 -1.22
CA SER A 53 -6.82 1.38 -1.91
C SER A 53 -6.97 2.88 -2.10
N GLY A 54 -6.15 3.71 -1.45
CA GLY A 54 -6.53 5.09 -1.21
C GLY A 54 -7.75 5.17 -0.27
N HIS A 55 -8.24 6.35 0.01
CA HIS A 55 -9.53 6.53 0.72
C HIS A 55 -10.68 6.25 -0.24
N VAL A 56 -10.54 6.61 -1.50
CA VAL A 56 -11.49 6.35 -2.58
C VAL A 56 -10.73 5.77 -3.77
N LYS A 57 -11.32 4.79 -4.45
CA LYS A 57 -10.75 4.16 -5.62
C LYS A 57 -11.70 4.26 -6.80
N VAL A 58 -11.23 4.79 -7.90
CA VAL A 58 -11.94 4.85 -9.19
C VAL A 58 -11.33 3.83 -10.14
N VAL A 59 -12.17 2.93 -10.64
CA VAL A 59 -11.82 1.88 -11.61
C VAL A 59 -12.94 1.67 -12.59
N THR A 60 -12.69 1.03 -13.72
CA THR A 60 -13.78 0.60 -14.62
C THR A 60 -14.61 -0.49 -13.95
N LYS A 61 -15.89 -0.61 -14.32
CA LYS A 61 -16.77 -1.68 -13.82
C LYS A 61 -16.25 -3.08 -14.18
N ALA A 62 -15.60 -3.19 -15.34
CA ALA A 62 -14.99 -4.43 -15.80
C ALA A 62 -13.77 -4.79 -14.94
N TYR A 63 -12.84 -3.87 -14.76
CA TYR A 63 -11.66 -4.04 -13.91
C TYR A 63 -12.04 -4.48 -12.49
N LYS A 64 -13.08 -3.87 -11.89
CA LYS A 64 -13.55 -4.24 -10.54
C LYS A 64 -13.91 -5.71 -10.39
N LYS A 65 -14.51 -6.32 -11.43
CA LYS A 65 -14.93 -7.73 -11.40
C LYS A 65 -13.76 -8.70 -11.43
N GLU A 66 -12.66 -8.32 -12.07
CA GLU A 66 -11.51 -9.18 -12.34
C GLU A 66 -10.23 -8.66 -11.68
N SER A 67 -10.34 -7.76 -10.70
CA SER A 67 -9.23 -7.03 -10.07
C SER A 67 -8.12 -7.94 -9.53
N ASN A 68 -8.44 -9.18 -9.14
CA ASN A 68 -7.46 -10.15 -8.66
C ASN A 68 -6.49 -10.64 -9.76
N GLN A 69 -6.84 -10.48 -11.03
CA GLN A 69 -6.02 -10.87 -12.18
C GLN A 69 -5.18 -9.72 -12.73
N LEU A 70 -5.33 -8.50 -12.15
CA LEU A 70 -4.68 -7.27 -12.62
C LEU A 70 -4.91 -7.01 -14.13
N PRO A 71 -6.18 -6.96 -14.59
CA PRO A 71 -6.51 -6.94 -16.01
C PRO A 71 -6.27 -5.55 -16.62
N ASN A 72 -5.05 -5.26 -17.03
CA ASN A 72 -4.68 -3.92 -17.56
C ASN A 72 -5.32 -3.59 -18.90
N ASP A 73 -5.84 -4.56 -19.64
CA ASP A 73 -6.71 -4.38 -20.80
C ASP A 73 -8.05 -3.70 -20.46
N LEU A 74 -8.47 -3.76 -19.19
CA LEU A 74 -9.68 -3.12 -18.67
C LEU A 74 -9.39 -1.81 -17.91
N ALA A 75 -8.20 -1.25 -18.11
CA ALA A 75 -7.74 -0.03 -17.44
C ALA A 75 -8.57 1.22 -17.78
N LEU A 76 -8.35 2.28 -17.01
CA LEU A 76 -8.89 3.62 -17.29
C LEU A 76 -8.01 4.31 -18.33
N PHE A 77 -8.64 4.82 -19.39
CA PHE A 77 -7.98 5.67 -20.40
C PHE A 77 -8.18 7.15 -20.10
N ASP A 78 -7.34 8.00 -20.70
CA ASP A 78 -7.42 9.46 -20.55
C ASP A 78 -7.45 9.93 -19.09
N THR A 79 -6.58 9.32 -18.30
CA THR A 79 -6.54 9.53 -16.84
C THR A 79 -6.34 10.99 -16.45
N LYS A 80 -5.70 11.81 -17.31
CA LYS A 80 -5.51 13.26 -17.07
C LYS A 80 -6.85 14.01 -17.00
N ASN A 81 -7.75 13.77 -17.93
CA ASN A 81 -9.07 14.41 -17.96
C ASN A 81 -9.96 13.90 -16.84
N ILE A 82 -9.88 12.61 -16.51
CA ILE A 82 -10.62 12.04 -15.36
C ILE A 82 -10.16 12.71 -14.08
N ILE A 83 -8.85 12.78 -13.82
CA ILE A 83 -8.29 13.41 -12.62
C ILE A 83 -8.65 14.89 -12.55
N HIS A 84 -8.58 15.61 -13.68
CA HIS A 84 -8.99 17.01 -13.74
C HIS A 84 -10.46 17.18 -13.33
N THR A 85 -11.36 16.35 -13.85
CA THR A 85 -12.78 16.35 -13.49
C THR A 85 -13.02 16.03 -12.03
N LEU A 86 -12.37 14.97 -11.52
CA LEU A 86 -12.46 14.58 -10.10
C LEU A 86 -11.95 15.67 -9.16
N SER A 87 -10.84 16.33 -9.50
CA SER A 87 -10.28 17.44 -8.70
C SER A 87 -11.19 18.66 -8.65
N HIS A 88 -11.98 18.92 -9.70
CA HIS A 88 -12.99 19.95 -9.69
C HIS A 88 -14.23 19.59 -8.89
N MET A 89 -14.67 18.34 -8.97
CA MET A 89 -15.87 17.86 -8.26
C MET A 89 -15.61 17.64 -6.77
N TYR A 90 -14.41 17.20 -6.42
CA TYR A 90 -14.01 16.84 -5.06
C TYR A 90 -12.65 17.48 -4.71
N PRO A 91 -12.62 18.79 -4.41
CA PRO A 91 -11.39 19.56 -4.18
C PRO A 91 -10.65 19.16 -2.90
N ASP A 92 -11.35 18.52 -1.96
CA ASP A 92 -10.78 18.06 -0.69
C ASP A 92 -9.97 16.76 -0.84
N TYR A 93 -9.94 16.19 -2.06
CA TYR A 93 -9.20 14.98 -2.36
C TYR A 93 -8.01 15.28 -3.28
N PHE A 94 -6.88 14.65 -2.95
CA PHE A 94 -5.74 14.50 -3.84
C PHE A 94 -5.93 13.26 -4.69
N TRP A 95 -6.01 13.44 -6.03
CA TRP A 95 -6.23 12.36 -6.98
C TRP A 95 -4.94 12.00 -7.71
N THR A 96 -4.63 10.71 -7.77
CA THR A 96 -3.41 10.21 -8.40
C THR A 96 -3.66 8.91 -9.15
N PRO A 97 -3.09 8.73 -10.36
CA PRO A 97 -3.20 7.48 -11.10
C PRO A 97 -2.22 6.45 -10.55
N ARG A 98 -2.59 5.18 -10.64
CA ARG A 98 -1.73 4.04 -10.30
C ARG A 98 -1.86 2.94 -11.35
N VAL A 99 -0.74 2.33 -11.72
CA VAL A 99 -0.68 1.12 -12.53
C VAL A 99 -0.27 -0.03 -11.64
N THR A 100 -1.11 -1.08 -11.59
CA THR A 100 -0.84 -2.33 -10.85
C THR A 100 -0.55 -3.43 -11.85
N PHE A 101 0.55 -4.14 -11.66
CA PHE A 101 0.92 -5.22 -12.58
C PHE A 101 1.74 -6.30 -11.88
N GLY A 102 1.75 -7.48 -12.49
CA GLY A 102 2.58 -8.60 -12.09
C GLY A 102 3.53 -9.01 -13.20
N GLY A 103 4.52 -9.80 -12.86
CA GLY A 103 5.46 -10.34 -13.81
C GLY A 103 6.54 -11.17 -13.13
N LEU A 104 7.59 -11.49 -13.87
CA LEU A 104 8.82 -12.07 -13.36
C LEU A 104 9.93 -11.01 -13.44
N LEU A 105 10.69 -10.87 -12.37
CA LEU A 105 11.97 -10.15 -12.40
C LEU A 105 13.07 -11.16 -12.65
N ASP A 106 13.81 -10.92 -13.71
CA ASP A 106 14.99 -11.69 -14.13
C ASP A 106 16.26 -10.90 -13.80
N VAL A 107 17.23 -11.58 -13.25
CA VAL A 107 18.56 -11.04 -13.01
C VAL A 107 19.53 -11.72 -13.96
N PRO A 108 19.97 -11.03 -15.03
CA PRO A 108 20.93 -11.61 -15.96
C PRO A 108 22.32 -11.73 -15.33
N ASP A 109 23.07 -12.75 -15.73
CA ASP A 109 24.49 -12.85 -15.48
C ASP A 109 25.31 -12.03 -16.49
N ILE A 110 26.64 -12.12 -16.44
CA ILE A 110 27.55 -11.42 -17.34
C ILE A 110 27.46 -11.85 -18.82
N ASN A 111 26.85 -13.03 -19.09
CA ASN A 111 26.65 -13.58 -20.43
C ASN A 111 25.23 -13.29 -20.95
N GLY A 112 24.36 -12.67 -20.12
CA GLY A 112 22.95 -12.43 -20.42
C GLY A 112 22.05 -13.64 -20.15
N GLU A 113 22.56 -14.71 -19.52
CA GLU A 113 21.74 -15.83 -19.06
C GLU A 113 21.08 -15.51 -17.72
N THR A 114 19.92 -16.09 -17.49
CA THR A 114 19.21 -15.94 -16.21
C THR A 114 20.01 -16.53 -15.07
N LYS A 115 20.35 -15.70 -14.08
CA LYS A 115 20.99 -16.11 -12.84
C LYS A 115 19.96 -16.42 -11.76
N GLU A 116 19.01 -15.53 -11.56
CA GLU A 116 17.94 -15.64 -10.56
C GLU A 116 16.65 -15.05 -11.12
N GLN A 117 15.52 -15.63 -10.75
CA GLN A 117 14.20 -15.12 -11.10
C GLN A 117 13.26 -15.14 -9.89
N ALA A 118 12.37 -14.19 -9.82
CA ALA A 118 11.30 -14.17 -8.82
C ALA A 118 10.03 -13.51 -9.37
N PRO A 119 8.85 -13.99 -8.96
CA PRO A 119 7.60 -13.30 -9.25
C PRO A 119 7.59 -11.95 -8.54
N VAL A 120 7.02 -10.95 -9.20
CA VAL A 120 6.90 -9.58 -8.68
C VAL A 120 5.46 -9.10 -8.77
N PHE A 121 5.03 -8.38 -7.74
CA PHE A 121 3.87 -7.51 -7.73
C PHE A 121 4.37 -6.06 -7.72
N ALA A 122 4.05 -5.33 -8.78
CA ALA A 122 4.58 -4.00 -8.98
C ALA A 122 3.49 -2.93 -8.99
N LEU A 123 3.82 -1.78 -8.44
CA LEU A 123 3.00 -0.58 -8.43
C LEU A 123 3.74 0.56 -9.13
N GLY A 124 3.17 1.05 -10.22
CA GLY A 124 3.57 2.29 -10.87
C GLY A 124 2.84 3.46 -10.22
N ILE A 125 3.56 4.28 -9.48
CA ILE A 125 3.04 5.46 -8.78
C ILE A 125 3.72 6.72 -9.29
N ASP A 126 3.11 7.87 -9.08
CA ASP A 126 3.65 9.13 -9.54
C ASP A 126 4.73 9.66 -8.57
N PHE A 127 6.00 9.53 -8.96
CA PHE A 127 7.12 10.08 -8.19
C PHE A 127 7.50 11.51 -8.59
N PHE A 128 7.21 11.93 -9.84
CA PHE A 128 7.89 13.07 -10.45
C PHE A 128 7.02 14.28 -10.74
N SER A 129 5.69 14.15 -10.74
CA SER A 129 4.88 15.34 -10.99
C SER A 129 5.01 16.33 -9.82
N GLU A 130 5.03 17.64 -10.14
CA GLU A 130 5.12 18.71 -9.14
C GLU A 130 3.99 18.68 -8.08
N ARG A 131 2.88 18.02 -8.42
CA ARG A 131 1.72 17.86 -7.54
C ARG A 131 1.70 16.52 -6.83
N SER A 132 2.69 15.65 -7.08
CA SER A 132 2.72 14.33 -6.43
C SER A 132 2.95 14.46 -4.94
N ARG A 133 2.11 13.79 -4.17
CA ARG A 133 2.24 13.61 -2.72
C ARG A 133 2.46 12.15 -2.33
N GLN A 134 2.69 11.27 -3.32
CA GLN A 134 2.78 9.83 -3.09
C GLN A 134 3.89 9.44 -2.12
N THR A 135 5.07 10.04 -2.28
CA THR A 135 6.23 9.81 -1.40
C THR A 135 5.94 10.23 0.04
N GLU A 136 5.27 11.37 0.21
CA GLU A 136 4.85 11.91 1.51
C GLU A 136 3.74 11.04 2.15
N ILE A 137 2.66 10.75 1.39
CA ILE A 137 1.50 9.99 1.85
C ILE A 137 1.92 8.57 2.29
N TRP A 138 2.85 7.97 1.58
CA TRP A 138 3.35 6.63 1.88
C TRP A 138 4.51 6.63 2.88
N GLU A 139 5.00 7.80 3.30
CA GLU A 139 6.17 7.95 4.17
C GLU A 139 7.38 7.15 3.65
N LEU A 140 7.58 7.11 2.33
CA LEU A 140 8.55 6.19 1.70
C LEU A 140 9.98 6.39 2.21
N GLU A 141 10.37 7.62 2.55
CA GLU A 141 11.69 7.90 3.11
C GLU A 141 11.94 7.17 4.44
N LYS A 142 10.90 7.02 5.26
CA LYS A 142 10.95 6.32 6.55
C LYS A 142 11.14 4.81 6.39
N TYR A 143 10.57 4.25 5.32
CA TYR A 143 10.64 2.82 5.03
C TYR A 143 11.82 2.44 4.12
N LEU A 144 12.55 3.42 3.59
CA LEU A 144 13.74 3.19 2.79
C LEU A 144 14.87 2.65 3.67
N ILE A 145 15.42 1.51 3.29
CA ILE A 145 16.50 0.85 4.05
C ILE A 145 17.88 1.16 3.44
N LYS A 146 17.98 1.14 2.10
CA LYS A 146 19.21 1.45 1.36
C LYS A 146 18.88 2.15 0.05
N GLY A 147 19.82 2.98 -0.43
CA GLY A 147 19.70 3.68 -1.69
C GLY A 147 18.91 4.97 -1.56
N HIS A 148 18.13 5.31 -2.55
CA HIS A 148 17.36 6.55 -2.65
C HIS A 148 16.02 6.33 -3.35
N ILE A 149 15.11 7.28 -3.21
CA ILE A 149 13.84 7.34 -3.96
C ILE A 149 14.16 7.46 -5.47
N PRO A 150 13.37 6.84 -6.37
CA PRO A 150 13.55 6.92 -7.81
C PRO A 150 13.76 8.35 -8.30
N LYS A 151 14.73 8.53 -9.20
CA LYS A 151 15.06 9.82 -9.84
C LYS A 151 14.85 9.79 -11.35
N SER A 152 14.66 8.61 -11.90
CA SER A 152 14.38 8.37 -13.30
C SER A 152 13.22 7.38 -13.43
N ARG A 153 12.56 7.38 -14.58
CA ARG A 153 11.46 6.44 -14.87
C ARG A 153 11.89 4.98 -14.86
N ASP A 154 13.17 4.74 -15.09
CA ASP A 154 13.75 3.40 -15.16
C ASP A 154 14.28 2.92 -13.78
N ASP A 155 14.15 3.77 -12.76
CA ASP A 155 14.50 3.42 -11.39
C ASP A 155 13.38 2.64 -10.71
N ALA A 156 13.78 1.67 -9.89
CA ALA A 156 12.85 0.87 -9.08
C ALA A 156 13.28 0.82 -7.62
N LEU A 157 12.30 0.83 -6.74
CA LEU A 157 12.45 0.39 -5.36
C LEU A 157 11.93 -1.04 -5.25
N ILE A 158 12.67 -1.92 -4.60
CA ILE A 158 12.21 -3.28 -4.32
C ILE A 158 12.25 -3.57 -2.83
N SER A 159 11.38 -4.48 -2.38
CA SER A 159 11.41 -4.88 -0.98
C SER A 159 12.75 -5.55 -0.63
N THR A 160 13.19 -5.38 0.62
CA THR A 160 14.41 -6.06 1.11
C THR A 160 14.35 -7.57 0.99
N LYS A 161 13.14 -8.14 1.06
CA LYS A 161 12.92 -9.59 0.91
C LYS A 161 13.10 -10.04 -0.54
N LEU A 162 12.56 -9.26 -1.49
CA LEU A 162 12.74 -9.52 -2.93
C LEU A 162 14.22 -9.35 -3.34
N ALA A 163 14.88 -8.29 -2.84
CA ALA A 163 16.29 -8.06 -3.10
C ALA A 163 17.17 -9.22 -2.61
N LYS A 164 16.89 -9.78 -1.44
CA LYS A 164 17.58 -10.96 -0.91
C LYS A 164 17.32 -12.21 -1.77
N GLN A 165 16.06 -12.43 -2.17
CA GLN A 165 15.67 -13.57 -2.99
C GLN A 165 16.37 -13.56 -4.35
N LEU A 166 16.46 -12.39 -4.98
CA LEU A 166 17.12 -12.18 -6.28
C LEU A 166 18.64 -11.99 -6.16
N SER A 167 19.20 -11.95 -4.95
CA SER A 167 20.63 -11.68 -4.72
C SER A 167 21.12 -10.38 -5.37
N VAL A 168 20.27 -9.34 -5.40
CA VAL A 168 20.57 -8.03 -5.99
C VAL A 168 20.76 -6.95 -4.92
N SER A 169 21.43 -5.86 -5.33
CA SER A 169 21.69 -4.68 -4.49
C SER A 169 21.33 -3.39 -5.23
N VAL A 170 21.40 -2.28 -4.52
CA VAL A 170 21.29 -0.94 -5.13
C VAL A 170 22.33 -0.80 -6.25
N GLY A 171 21.91 -0.32 -7.40
CA GLY A 171 22.70 -0.21 -8.63
C GLY A 171 22.66 -1.44 -9.54
N SER A 172 22.05 -2.56 -9.12
CA SER A 172 21.83 -3.72 -10.01
C SER A 172 20.74 -3.38 -11.04
N SER A 173 20.87 -3.95 -12.25
CA SER A 173 19.82 -3.93 -13.26
C SER A 173 19.03 -5.24 -13.18
N VAL A 174 17.71 -5.16 -13.37
CA VAL A 174 16.78 -6.29 -13.43
C VAL A 174 15.88 -6.15 -14.64
N THR A 175 15.49 -7.25 -15.24
CA THR A 175 14.58 -7.27 -16.38
C THR A 175 13.19 -7.72 -15.93
N LEU A 176 12.20 -6.86 -16.07
CA LEU A 176 10.80 -7.25 -15.96
C LEU A 176 10.42 -8.06 -17.20
N ILE A 177 9.85 -9.22 -17.00
CA ILE A 177 9.23 -10.08 -18.02
C ILE A 177 7.74 -10.13 -17.69
N GLY A 178 6.89 -9.69 -18.61
CA GLY A 178 5.46 -9.56 -18.36
C GLY A 178 4.64 -9.47 -19.64
N SER A 179 3.44 -8.92 -19.50
CA SER A 179 2.52 -8.66 -20.62
C SER A 179 2.16 -7.19 -20.67
N THR A 180 2.06 -6.65 -21.88
CA THR A 180 1.48 -5.32 -22.14
C THR A 180 -0.01 -5.31 -21.79
N MET A 181 -0.63 -4.13 -21.82
CA MET A 181 -2.08 -4.01 -21.64
C MET A 181 -2.89 -4.81 -22.70
N ASP A 182 -2.34 -5.03 -23.88
CA ASP A 182 -2.96 -5.81 -24.95
C ASP A 182 -2.57 -7.31 -24.92
N ASN A 183 -2.05 -7.78 -23.77
CA ASN A 183 -1.60 -9.15 -23.55
C ASN A 183 -0.45 -9.60 -24.48
N ALA A 184 0.29 -8.68 -25.09
CA ALA A 184 1.52 -9.01 -25.81
C ALA A 184 2.68 -9.21 -24.81
N PHE A 185 3.61 -10.09 -25.15
CA PHE A 185 4.84 -10.29 -24.37
C PHE A 185 5.68 -9.00 -24.36
N THR A 186 6.20 -8.64 -23.18
CA THR A 186 7.08 -7.49 -23.03
C THR A 186 8.23 -7.78 -22.07
N THR A 187 9.34 -7.10 -22.31
CA THR A 187 10.46 -7.04 -21.38
C THR A 187 10.85 -5.58 -21.17
N TYR A 188 11.20 -5.23 -19.93
CA TYR A 188 11.65 -3.88 -19.61
C TYR A 188 12.71 -3.90 -18.52
N ASN A 189 13.75 -3.10 -18.67
CA ASN A 189 14.86 -3.05 -17.72
C ASN A 189 14.64 -1.93 -16.70
N PHE A 190 14.80 -2.30 -15.41
CA PHE A 190 14.80 -1.34 -14.31
C PHE A 190 16.12 -1.40 -13.56
N ASN A 191 16.54 -0.25 -13.02
CA ASN A 191 17.70 -0.13 -12.15
C ASN A 191 17.23 -0.05 -10.70
N ILE A 192 17.80 -0.85 -9.82
CA ILE A 192 17.45 -0.84 -8.40
C ILE A 192 18.05 0.41 -7.75
N ALA A 193 17.22 1.44 -7.56
CA ALA A 193 17.58 2.70 -6.90
C ALA A 193 17.64 2.57 -5.38
N GLY A 194 16.82 1.67 -4.82
CA GLY A 194 16.81 1.46 -3.38
C GLY A 194 16.00 0.23 -2.96
N THR A 195 16.14 -0.09 -1.68
CA THR A 195 15.37 -1.17 -1.05
C THR A 195 14.57 -0.63 0.13
N PHE A 196 13.34 -1.14 0.30
CA PHE A 196 12.43 -0.70 1.36
C PHE A 196 11.86 -1.88 2.14
N ASP A 197 11.28 -1.60 3.31
CA ASP A 197 10.53 -2.57 4.11
C ASP A 197 9.32 -1.87 4.75
N LEU A 198 8.12 -2.17 4.24
CA LEU A 198 6.86 -1.60 4.76
C LEU A 198 6.36 -2.32 6.01
N ASN A 199 7.01 -3.40 6.44
CA ASN A 199 6.58 -4.25 7.55
C ASN A 199 5.16 -4.82 7.40
N LYS A 200 4.71 -5.05 6.15
CA LYS A 200 3.37 -5.58 5.81
C LYS A 200 3.35 -7.12 5.63
N GLY A 201 4.32 -7.81 6.20
CA GLY A 201 4.36 -9.27 6.25
C GLY A 201 4.58 -9.93 4.89
N GLN A 202 3.59 -10.68 4.39
CA GLN A 202 3.69 -11.43 3.12
C GLN A 202 3.63 -10.51 1.89
N ALA A 203 2.86 -9.42 1.95
CA ALA A 203 2.69 -8.49 0.83
C ALA A 203 4.02 -7.84 0.40
N ASP A 204 4.95 -7.64 1.34
CA ASP A 204 6.26 -7.06 1.03
C ASP A 204 7.21 -8.01 0.29
N ARG A 205 6.93 -9.32 0.25
CA ARG A 205 7.92 -10.29 -0.25
C ARG A 205 8.23 -10.15 -1.73
N GLN A 206 7.29 -9.64 -2.49
CA GLN A 206 7.36 -9.57 -3.95
C GLN A 206 7.09 -8.16 -4.47
N MET A 207 7.14 -7.14 -3.58
CA MET A 207 6.74 -5.78 -3.95
C MET A 207 7.87 -5.01 -4.62
N MET A 208 7.48 -4.32 -5.70
CA MET A 208 8.31 -3.37 -6.43
C MET A 208 7.52 -2.07 -6.66
N LEU A 209 8.17 -0.93 -6.49
CA LEU A 209 7.63 0.38 -6.79
C LEU A 209 8.44 1.01 -7.90
N VAL A 210 7.78 1.52 -8.92
CA VAL A 210 8.39 2.22 -10.05
C VAL A 210 7.64 3.51 -10.32
N ASP A 211 8.25 4.42 -11.07
CA ASP A 211 7.50 5.57 -11.55
C ASP A 211 6.42 5.13 -12.55
N ILE A 212 5.26 5.79 -12.50
CA ILE A 212 4.13 5.46 -13.37
C ILE A 212 4.47 5.61 -14.84
N SER A 213 5.40 6.50 -15.21
CA SER A 213 5.86 6.65 -16.60
C SER A 213 6.68 5.45 -17.06
N GLY A 214 7.50 4.87 -16.18
CA GLY A 214 8.21 3.62 -16.43
C GLY A 214 7.27 2.42 -16.55
N ALA A 215 6.30 2.30 -15.64
CA ALA A 215 5.28 1.26 -15.71
C ALA A 215 4.47 1.35 -17.02
N ARG A 216 4.03 2.55 -17.40
CA ARG A 216 3.31 2.79 -18.65
C ARG A 216 4.12 2.42 -19.88
N GLN A 217 5.42 2.70 -19.87
CA GLN A 217 6.30 2.32 -20.96
C GLN A 217 6.49 0.80 -21.04
N ALA A 218 6.71 0.15 -19.90
CA ALA A 218 6.90 -1.30 -19.83
C ALA A 218 5.67 -2.08 -20.33
N LEU A 219 4.47 -1.54 -20.09
CA LEU A 219 3.19 -2.21 -20.36
C LEU A 219 2.44 -1.67 -21.57
N ASP A 220 3.00 -0.70 -22.30
CA ASP A 220 2.35 0.01 -23.41
C ASP A 220 1.01 0.65 -23.03
N MET A 221 0.96 1.29 -21.85
CA MET A 221 -0.24 1.90 -21.25
C MET A 221 -0.26 3.42 -21.34
N THR A 222 0.12 3.99 -22.47
CA THR A 222 0.22 5.46 -22.63
C THR A 222 -1.09 6.15 -22.24
N GLY A 223 -1.03 7.04 -21.26
CA GLY A 223 -2.21 7.81 -20.77
C GLY A 223 -3.23 7.00 -19.97
N ALA A 224 -3.01 5.69 -19.80
CA ALA A 224 -3.89 4.80 -19.05
C ALA A 224 -3.40 4.60 -17.61
N ALA A 225 -4.28 4.05 -16.75
CA ALA A 225 -3.95 3.57 -15.42
C ALA A 225 -4.92 2.45 -15.01
N SER A 226 -4.45 1.51 -14.23
CA SER A 226 -5.29 0.46 -13.66
C SER A 226 -6.38 1.03 -12.77
N GLU A 227 -6.03 2.06 -12.01
CA GLU A 227 -6.90 2.71 -11.03
C GLU A 227 -6.49 4.17 -10.79
N ILE A 228 -7.44 4.98 -10.32
CA ILE A 228 -7.18 6.33 -9.80
C ILE A 228 -7.55 6.31 -8.33
N LEU A 229 -6.62 6.76 -7.49
CA LEU A 229 -6.79 6.83 -6.04
C LEU A 229 -7.06 8.26 -5.60
N GLY A 230 -8.02 8.40 -4.69
CA GLY A 230 -8.32 9.64 -4.00
C GLY A 230 -7.86 9.56 -2.54
N TYR A 231 -7.09 10.53 -2.10
CA TYR A 231 -6.68 10.70 -0.71
C TYR A 231 -7.27 11.99 -0.17
N HIS A 232 -8.04 11.90 0.89
CA HIS A 232 -8.54 13.10 1.56
C HIS A 232 -7.35 13.91 2.13
N ASN A 233 -7.45 15.22 2.10
CA ASN A 233 -6.35 16.11 2.51
C ASN A 233 -5.92 15.94 3.97
N SER A 234 -6.82 15.49 4.86
CA SER A 234 -6.51 15.15 6.25
C SER A 234 -5.71 13.87 6.41
N LEU A 235 -5.61 13.04 5.37
CA LEU A 235 -5.07 11.68 5.36
C LEU A 235 -5.75 10.74 6.38
N TYR A 236 -6.91 11.12 6.89
CA TYR A 236 -7.70 10.31 7.81
C TYR A 236 -8.81 9.62 7.01
N TYR A 237 -8.85 8.30 7.08
CA TYR A 237 -9.93 7.51 6.48
C TYR A 237 -11.17 7.58 7.37
N ASN A 238 -12.29 7.99 6.80
CA ASN A 238 -13.61 7.98 7.45
C ASN A 238 -14.60 7.27 6.54
N ASP A 239 -15.17 6.17 7.02
CA ASP A 239 -16.13 5.33 6.28
C ASP A 239 -17.44 6.07 5.93
N GLU A 240 -17.80 7.12 6.70
CA GLU A 240 -19.01 7.90 6.47
C GLU A 240 -18.85 8.94 5.35
N GLU A 241 -17.61 9.29 5.00
CA GLU A 241 -17.26 10.28 3.98
C GLU A 241 -16.77 9.65 2.65
N ALA A 242 -16.47 8.35 2.64
CA ALA A 242 -15.98 7.61 1.47
C ALA A 242 -17.13 6.98 0.67
#